data_c360f7630d5488d499a7d20b5649eb85
#
_entry.id   c360f7630d5488d499a7d20b5649eb85
#
_cell.length_a   1.000
_cell.length_b   1.000
_cell.length_c   1.000
_cell.angle_alpha   90.00
_cell.angle_beta   90.00
_cell.angle_gamma   90.00
#
_symmetry.space_group_name_H-M   'P 1'
#
loop_
_entity.id
_entity.type
_entity.pdbx_description
1 polymer ?
#
loop_
_entity_poly.entity_id
_entity_poly.type
_entity_poly.pdbx_seq_one_letter_code
_entity_poly.pdbx_strand_id
1 'polypeptide(L)'
;MPELPGLGRAVVVIPTYNELASLPVITAGVRAAVPELDVLIVDDNSPDGTGKLADQLAMADAAISVLHRPGKSGLGKAYLAGFDEALARGYDVVMEMDADGSHQPEQIPNLLAALFEADLVLGARWVPGGGAVNWPKHREWLSRGGNFYTRMMLGIPLHDATGGFRAFRATTLKALDLHEVDSQGYCFQVDLAWRAVQRGLRVQEVPITFIERTAGTSKMSQRIVAEALWRVTVWGMQNRLGKGSQRRPS
;
A
#
# COMPACT_ATOMS: atom_id res chain seq x y z
N MET A 1 -21.45 5.37 -11.72
CA MET A 1 -20.32 5.59 -10.81
C MET A 1 -19.38 6.56 -11.50
N PRO A 2 -18.85 7.57 -10.80
CA PRO A 2 -17.94 8.52 -11.43
C PRO A 2 -16.65 7.83 -11.89
N GLU A 3 -16.05 8.30 -12.97
CA GLU A 3 -14.81 7.80 -13.53
C GLU A 3 -13.75 8.90 -13.52
N LEU A 4 -12.51 8.53 -13.24
CA LEU A 4 -11.40 9.45 -13.39
C LEU A 4 -11.06 9.58 -14.88
N PRO A 5 -11.01 10.80 -15.44
CA PRO A 5 -10.69 11.00 -16.84
C PRO A 5 -9.40 10.28 -17.26
N GLY A 6 -9.50 9.34 -18.22
CA GLY A 6 -8.36 8.59 -18.74
C GLY A 6 -7.81 7.47 -17.85
N LEU A 7 -8.34 7.29 -16.62
CA LEU A 7 -7.96 6.21 -15.71
C LEU A 7 -9.09 5.20 -15.45
N GLY A 8 -10.33 5.55 -15.78
CA GLY A 8 -11.50 4.72 -15.53
C GLY A 8 -11.98 4.79 -14.07
N ARG A 9 -12.60 3.72 -13.59
CA ARG A 9 -13.12 3.62 -12.21
C ARG A 9 -12.01 3.34 -11.22
N ALA A 10 -11.94 4.14 -10.17
CA ALA A 10 -10.89 4.03 -9.16
C ALA A 10 -11.47 3.83 -7.75
N VAL A 11 -10.77 3.06 -6.93
CA VAL A 11 -11.10 2.82 -5.54
C VAL A 11 -9.85 2.89 -4.65
N VAL A 12 -9.98 3.47 -3.45
CA VAL A 12 -8.97 3.35 -2.41
C VAL A 12 -9.40 2.30 -1.39
N VAL A 13 -8.54 1.32 -1.14
CA VAL A 13 -8.70 0.28 -0.13
C VAL A 13 -8.10 0.77 1.18
N ILE A 14 -8.90 0.81 2.23
CA ILE A 14 -8.53 1.30 3.57
C ILE A 14 -8.79 0.18 4.59
N PRO A 15 -7.75 -0.60 4.96
CA PRO A 15 -7.87 -1.59 6.02
C PRO A 15 -8.05 -0.94 7.39
N THR A 16 -8.98 -1.47 8.20
CA THR A 16 -9.27 -0.96 9.54
C THR A 16 -9.21 -2.06 10.60
N TYR A 17 -8.63 -1.70 11.75
CA TYR A 17 -8.71 -2.46 13.00
C TYR A 17 -8.53 -1.53 14.18
N ASN A 18 -9.61 -1.20 14.89
CA ASN A 18 -9.67 -0.22 15.97
C ASN A 18 -9.29 1.20 15.51
N GLU A 19 -9.99 1.68 14.49
CA GLU A 19 -9.76 2.97 13.86
C GLU A 19 -10.99 3.90 13.97
N LEU A 20 -11.78 3.74 15.07
CA LEU A 20 -13.05 4.46 15.29
C LEU A 20 -12.89 5.99 15.20
N ALA A 21 -11.78 6.53 15.71
CA ALA A 21 -11.54 7.97 15.72
C ALA A 21 -10.99 8.52 14.40
N SER A 22 -10.19 7.75 13.68
CA SER A 22 -9.50 8.21 12.47
C SER A 22 -10.34 8.00 11.20
N LEU A 23 -11.15 6.93 11.15
CA LEU A 23 -11.91 6.54 9.97
C LEU A 23 -12.78 7.66 9.38
N PRO A 24 -13.58 8.43 10.14
CA PRO A 24 -14.40 9.51 9.56
C PRO A 24 -13.56 10.62 8.95
N VAL A 25 -12.41 10.93 9.56
CA VAL A 25 -11.51 12.00 9.09
C VAL A 25 -10.88 11.60 7.77
N ILE A 26 -10.37 10.35 7.70
CA ILE A 26 -9.73 9.84 6.49
C ILE A 26 -10.71 9.71 5.34
N THR A 27 -11.89 9.14 5.56
CA THR A 27 -12.91 9.00 4.50
C THR A 27 -13.38 10.36 3.99
N ALA A 28 -13.64 11.31 4.88
CA ALA A 28 -13.98 12.68 4.49
C ALA A 28 -12.85 13.36 3.72
N GLY A 29 -11.60 13.19 4.14
CA GLY A 29 -10.42 13.71 3.45
C GLY A 29 -10.28 13.15 2.03
N VAL A 30 -10.43 11.84 1.85
CA VAL A 30 -10.39 11.18 0.53
C VAL A 30 -11.50 11.73 -0.36
N ARG A 31 -12.74 11.80 0.14
CA ARG A 31 -13.89 12.31 -0.62
C ARG A 31 -13.77 13.79 -0.99
N ALA A 32 -13.11 14.58 -0.13
CA ALA A 32 -12.83 15.99 -0.43
C ALA A 32 -11.71 16.17 -1.46
N ALA A 33 -10.65 15.33 -1.38
CA ALA A 33 -9.49 15.42 -2.28
C ALA A 33 -9.81 14.94 -3.71
N VAL A 34 -10.58 13.84 -3.84
CA VAL A 34 -10.96 13.25 -5.12
C VAL A 34 -12.40 12.73 -5.03
N PRO A 35 -13.40 13.55 -5.36
CA PRO A 35 -14.81 13.16 -5.29
C PRO A 35 -15.20 11.96 -6.18
N GLU A 36 -14.43 11.67 -7.22
CA GLU A 36 -14.62 10.55 -8.14
C GLU A 36 -14.03 9.22 -7.64
N LEU A 37 -13.21 9.26 -6.57
CA LEU A 37 -12.58 8.07 -6.01
C LEU A 37 -13.52 7.37 -5.03
N ASP A 38 -13.87 6.13 -5.31
CA ASP A 38 -14.62 5.29 -4.38
C ASP A 38 -13.73 4.85 -3.20
N VAL A 39 -14.36 4.57 -2.05
CA VAL A 39 -13.68 4.09 -0.84
C VAL A 39 -14.17 2.69 -0.49
N LEU A 40 -13.24 1.74 -0.37
CA LEU A 40 -13.51 0.40 0.14
C LEU A 40 -12.84 0.24 1.51
N ILE A 41 -13.65 0.30 2.57
CA ILE A 41 -13.20 0.04 3.93
C ILE A 41 -13.15 -1.48 4.13
N VAL A 42 -12.02 -2.02 4.60
CA VAL A 42 -11.85 -3.44 4.89
C VAL A 42 -11.69 -3.62 6.39
N ASP A 43 -12.78 -3.96 7.08
CA ASP A 43 -12.78 -4.07 8.54
C ASP A 43 -12.47 -5.49 9.01
N ASP A 44 -11.44 -5.62 9.82
CA ASP A 44 -10.95 -6.87 10.40
C ASP A 44 -11.73 -7.27 11.69
N ASN A 45 -13.05 -7.09 11.69
CA ASN A 45 -13.94 -7.33 12.83
C ASN A 45 -13.50 -6.54 14.08
N SER A 46 -13.42 -5.24 13.94
CA SER A 46 -12.98 -4.32 15.00
C SER A 46 -13.91 -4.35 16.21
N PRO A 47 -13.39 -4.63 17.42
CA PRO A 47 -14.21 -4.69 18.63
C PRO A 47 -14.64 -3.31 19.18
N ASP A 48 -14.02 -2.21 18.73
CA ASP A 48 -14.28 -0.85 19.20
C ASP A 48 -15.49 -0.17 18.54
N GLY A 49 -16.13 -0.83 17.56
CA GLY A 49 -17.25 -0.30 16.83
C GLY A 49 -16.89 0.33 15.47
N THR A 50 -15.63 0.28 15.05
CA THR A 50 -15.17 0.78 13.73
C THR A 50 -16.02 0.23 12.58
N GLY A 51 -16.31 -1.09 12.56
CA GLY A 51 -17.11 -1.72 11.51
C GLY A 51 -18.55 -1.16 11.44
N LYS A 52 -19.19 -0.91 12.59
CA LYS A 52 -20.53 -0.28 12.63
C LYS A 52 -20.50 1.16 12.11
N LEU A 53 -19.44 1.89 12.43
CA LEU A 53 -19.24 3.24 11.91
C LEU A 53 -19.01 3.21 10.40
N ALA A 54 -18.24 2.25 9.89
CA ALA A 54 -18.02 2.06 8.46
C ALA A 54 -19.36 1.84 7.72
N ASP A 55 -20.25 1.02 8.26
CA ASP A 55 -21.60 0.80 7.70
C ASP A 55 -22.43 2.10 7.66
N GLN A 56 -22.34 2.93 8.71
CA GLN A 56 -23.02 4.23 8.75
C GLN A 56 -22.48 5.18 7.68
N LEU A 57 -21.17 5.22 7.47
CA LEU A 57 -20.55 6.02 6.43
C LEU A 57 -20.98 5.54 5.04
N ALA A 58 -21.06 4.24 4.80
CA ALA A 58 -21.52 3.66 3.53
C ALA A 58 -23.02 3.93 3.28
N MET A 59 -23.85 3.98 4.32
CA MET A 59 -25.26 4.40 4.17
C MET A 59 -25.40 5.89 3.83
N ALA A 60 -24.48 6.72 4.28
CA ALA A 60 -24.51 8.18 4.07
C ALA A 60 -23.88 8.60 2.72
N ASP A 61 -22.93 7.87 2.18
CA ASP A 61 -22.24 8.16 0.91
C ASP A 61 -22.13 6.89 0.05
N ALA A 62 -22.79 6.88 -1.10
CA ALA A 62 -22.82 5.74 -2.03
C ALA A 62 -21.43 5.39 -2.64
N ALA A 63 -20.45 6.29 -2.55
CA ALA A 63 -19.08 6.04 -2.96
C ALA A 63 -18.27 5.28 -1.88
N ILE A 64 -18.81 5.09 -0.68
CA ILE A 64 -18.17 4.31 0.39
C ILE A 64 -18.82 2.94 0.46
N SER A 65 -17.99 1.91 0.55
CA SER A 65 -18.43 0.53 0.73
C SER A 65 -17.59 -0.17 1.79
N VAL A 66 -18.12 -1.26 2.35
CA VAL A 66 -17.47 -1.99 3.44
C VAL A 66 -17.32 -3.46 3.07
N LEU A 67 -16.15 -4.02 3.35
CA LEU A 67 -15.88 -5.45 3.34
C LEU A 67 -15.56 -5.89 4.77
N HIS A 68 -16.50 -6.59 5.41
CA HIS A 68 -16.27 -7.17 6.72
C HIS A 68 -15.53 -8.49 6.61
N ARG A 69 -14.43 -8.60 7.35
CA ARG A 69 -13.67 -9.84 7.47
C ARG A 69 -13.94 -10.51 8.82
N PRO A 70 -13.81 -11.84 8.92
CA PRO A 70 -14.14 -12.56 10.16
C PRO A 70 -13.24 -12.18 11.35
N GLY A 71 -12.07 -11.59 11.11
CA GLY A 71 -11.15 -11.16 12.17
C GLY A 71 -9.78 -10.79 11.66
N LYS A 72 -8.97 -10.24 12.58
CA LYS A 72 -7.62 -9.74 12.30
C LYS A 72 -6.67 -10.87 11.90
N SER A 73 -6.15 -10.82 10.68
CA SER A 73 -5.18 -11.79 10.16
C SER A 73 -3.93 -11.13 9.53
N GLY A 74 -3.74 -9.84 9.77
CA GLY A 74 -2.59 -9.04 9.31
C GLY A 74 -2.93 -8.12 8.15
N LEU A 75 -2.18 -6.99 8.07
CA LEU A 75 -2.44 -5.90 7.13
C LEU A 75 -2.39 -6.36 5.66
N GLY A 76 -1.39 -7.16 5.29
CA GLY A 76 -1.28 -7.69 3.92
C GLY A 76 -2.50 -8.50 3.49
N LYS A 77 -3.04 -9.35 4.38
CA LYS A 77 -4.25 -10.13 4.09
C LYS A 77 -5.51 -9.27 3.97
N ALA A 78 -5.56 -8.13 4.68
CA ALA A 78 -6.64 -7.17 4.53
C ALA A 78 -6.56 -6.46 3.17
N TYR A 79 -5.38 -6.02 2.75
CA TYR A 79 -5.18 -5.46 1.41
C TYR A 79 -5.49 -6.48 0.31
N LEU A 80 -5.02 -7.73 0.41
CA LEU A 80 -5.34 -8.76 -0.58
C LEU A 80 -6.84 -8.97 -0.74
N ALA A 81 -7.59 -9.07 0.37
CA ALA A 81 -9.04 -9.19 0.33
C ALA A 81 -9.71 -7.96 -0.33
N GLY A 82 -9.21 -6.76 -0.03
CA GLY A 82 -9.68 -5.52 -0.67
C GLY A 82 -9.36 -5.45 -2.16
N PHE A 83 -8.20 -5.95 -2.59
CA PHE A 83 -7.82 -6.02 -4.00
C PHE A 83 -8.69 -7.01 -4.77
N ASP A 84 -8.92 -8.21 -4.21
CA ASP A 84 -9.80 -9.21 -4.82
C ASP A 84 -11.22 -8.64 -5.00
N GLU A 85 -11.76 -7.98 -3.99
CA GLU A 85 -13.07 -7.33 -4.05
C GLU A 85 -13.10 -6.19 -5.08
N ALA A 86 -12.07 -5.34 -5.11
CA ALA A 86 -11.97 -4.25 -6.09
C ALA A 86 -11.89 -4.78 -7.52
N LEU A 87 -11.10 -5.81 -7.77
CA LEU A 87 -10.98 -6.46 -9.07
C LEU A 87 -12.29 -7.13 -9.49
N ALA A 88 -12.99 -7.79 -8.56
CA ALA A 88 -14.29 -8.41 -8.80
C ALA A 88 -15.37 -7.38 -9.17
N ARG A 89 -15.32 -6.18 -8.58
CA ARG A 89 -16.21 -5.05 -8.90
C ARG A 89 -15.84 -4.32 -10.19
N GLY A 90 -14.75 -4.68 -10.86
CA GLY A 90 -14.32 -4.12 -12.13
C GLY A 90 -13.74 -2.72 -12.03
N TYR A 91 -13.03 -2.39 -10.94
CA TYR A 91 -12.25 -1.16 -10.87
C TYR A 91 -11.01 -1.23 -11.75
N ASP A 92 -10.66 -0.13 -12.40
CA ASP A 92 -9.50 0.01 -13.28
C ASP A 92 -8.24 0.43 -12.53
N VAL A 93 -8.43 1.18 -11.43
CA VAL A 93 -7.38 1.65 -10.52
C VAL A 93 -7.73 1.27 -9.09
N VAL A 94 -6.75 0.70 -8.39
CA VAL A 94 -6.87 0.34 -6.97
C VAL A 94 -5.74 1.01 -6.19
N MET A 95 -6.08 1.73 -5.14
CA MET A 95 -5.11 2.38 -4.26
C MET A 95 -5.04 1.70 -2.89
N GLU A 96 -3.88 1.77 -2.26
CA GLU A 96 -3.67 1.47 -0.84
C GLU A 96 -3.54 2.74 -0.03
N MET A 97 -4.18 2.79 1.11
CA MET A 97 -4.04 3.87 2.08
C MET A 97 -4.35 3.38 3.49
N ASP A 98 -3.50 3.72 4.47
CA ASP A 98 -3.75 3.38 5.87
C ASP A 98 -4.80 4.33 6.50
N ALA A 99 -5.57 3.81 7.47
CA ALA A 99 -6.63 4.55 8.15
C ALA A 99 -6.13 5.47 9.27
N ASP A 100 -4.84 5.41 9.65
CA ASP A 100 -4.30 6.03 10.87
C ASP A 100 -3.91 7.53 10.71
N GLY A 101 -4.22 8.13 9.57
CA GLY A 101 -3.93 9.53 9.27
C GLY A 101 -2.47 9.82 8.90
N SER A 102 -1.65 8.79 8.75
CA SER A 102 -0.25 8.97 8.34
C SER A 102 -0.09 9.34 6.86
N HIS A 103 -0.99 8.90 6.02
CA HIS A 103 -1.08 9.25 4.61
C HIS A 103 -2.04 10.43 4.42
N GLN A 104 -1.61 11.43 3.66
CA GLN A 104 -2.39 12.66 3.46
C GLN A 104 -3.26 12.53 2.21
N PRO A 105 -4.61 12.58 2.32
CA PRO A 105 -5.52 12.45 1.16
C PRO A 105 -5.26 13.46 0.05
N GLU A 106 -4.79 14.66 0.39
CA GLU A 106 -4.47 15.73 -0.56
C GLU A 106 -3.34 15.35 -1.55
N GLN A 107 -2.62 14.28 -1.27
CA GLN A 107 -1.56 13.76 -2.13
C GLN A 107 -2.06 12.69 -3.12
N ILE A 108 -3.29 12.20 -2.96
CA ILE A 108 -3.91 11.23 -3.87
C ILE A 108 -3.86 11.69 -5.34
N PRO A 109 -4.21 12.95 -5.68
CA PRO A 109 -4.15 13.41 -7.07
C PRO A 109 -2.77 13.25 -7.72
N ASN A 110 -1.69 13.42 -6.96
CA ASN A 110 -0.32 13.27 -7.48
C ASN A 110 0.00 11.79 -7.81
N LEU A 111 -0.47 10.84 -6.98
CA LEU A 111 -0.29 9.42 -7.27
C LEU A 111 -1.10 9.00 -8.49
N LEU A 112 -2.35 9.47 -8.59
CA LEU A 112 -3.22 9.18 -9.74
C LEU A 112 -2.65 9.78 -11.03
N ALA A 113 -2.15 11.01 -10.99
CA ALA A 113 -1.52 11.64 -12.15
C ALA A 113 -0.31 10.84 -12.65
N ALA A 114 0.51 10.31 -11.77
CA ALA A 114 1.67 9.49 -12.13
C ALA A 114 1.29 8.15 -12.80
N LEU A 115 0.08 7.62 -12.56
CA LEU A 115 -0.39 6.40 -13.21
C LEU A 115 -0.59 6.53 -14.73
N PHE A 116 -0.65 7.74 -15.28
CA PHE A 116 -0.68 7.88 -16.74
C PHE A 116 0.58 7.33 -17.40
N GLU A 117 1.73 7.44 -16.72
CA GLU A 117 3.03 6.99 -17.22
C GLU A 117 3.53 5.70 -16.55
N ALA A 118 2.83 5.19 -15.51
CA ALA A 118 3.24 4.05 -14.71
C ALA A 118 2.16 2.97 -14.63
N ASP A 119 2.59 1.77 -14.26
CA ASP A 119 1.73 0.63 -13.98
C ASP A 119 1.49 0.48 -12.47
N LEU A 120 2.47 0.95 -11.66
CA LEU A 120 2.45 1.04 -10.20
C LEU A 120 3.09 2.35 -9.76
N VAL A 121 2.43 3.09 -8.89
CA VAL A 121 2.96 4.31 -8.27
C VAL A 121 3.11 4.10 -6.77
N LEU A 122 4.28 4.44 -6.23
CA LEU A 122 4.60 4.39 -4.81
C LEU A 122 4.69 5.82 -4.26
N GLY A 123 3.95 6.12 -3.22
CA GLY A 123 4.20 7.31 -2.41
C GLY A 123 5.48 7.10 -1.61
N ALA A 124 6.52 7.89 -1.92
CA ALA A 124 7.87 7.71 -1.41
C ALA A 124 8.29 8.87 -0.49
N ARG A 125 8.77 8.51 0.70
CA ARG A 125 9.30 9.47 1.70
C ARG A 125 10.75 9.86 1.42
N TRP A 126 11.50 8.97 0.76
CA TRP A 126 12.96 9.05 0.66
C TRP A 126 13.44 9.44 -0.75
N VAL A 127 12.62 10.18 -1.46
CA VAL A 127 12.93 10.83 -2.74
C VAL A 127 12.95 12.35 -2.57
N PRO A 128 13.58 13.13 -3.48
CA PRO A 128 13.54 14.59 -3.43
C PRO A 128 12.10 15.12 -3.35
N GLY A 129 11.83 15.98 -2.36
CA GLY A 129 10.50 16.52 -2.08
C GLY A 129 9.63 15.66 -1.14
N GLY A 130 10.06 14.45 -0.81
CA GLY A 130 9.39 13.60 0.17
C GLY A 130 9.98 13.72 1.57
N GLY A 131 9.24 13.21 2.58
CA GLY A 131 9.72 13.23 3.95
C GLY A 131 8.77 12.58 4.96
N ALA A 132 9.24 12.49 6.20
CA ALA A 132 8.46 12.08 7.36
C ALA A 132 8.46 13.21 8.39
N VAL A 133 7.27 13.59 8.85
CA VAL A 133 7.06 14.65 9.85
C VAL A 133 6.80 14.03 11.21
N ASN A 134 7.36 14.61 12.25
CA ASN A 134 7.26 14.17 13.64
C ASN A 134 7.87 12.78 13.94
N TRP A 135 8.67 12.20 13.04
CA TRP A 135 9.36 10.96 13.31
C TRP A 135 10.62 11.17 14.17
N PRO A 136 10.84 10.29 15.15
CA PRO A 136 12.12 10.24 15.84
C PRO A 136 13.25 9.91 14.83
N LYS A 137 14.41 10.57 14.96
CA LYS A 137 15.54 10.39 14.03
C LYS A 137 15.99 8.94 13.90
N HIS A 138 15.99 8.16 14.98
CA HIS A 138 16.36 6.74 14.93
C HIS A 138 15.41 5.91 14.05
N ARG A 139 14.12 6.23 14.02
CA ARG A 139 13.13 5.57 13.16
C ARG A 139 13.33 5.94 11.69
N GLU A 140 13.66 7.19 11.42
CA GLU A 140 14.02 7.64 10.07
C GLU A 140 15.26 6.89 9.57
N TRP A 141 16.34 6.84 10.36
CA TRP A 141 17.55 6.10 10.02
C TRP A 141 17.30 4.62 9.78
N LEU A 142 16.48 3.97 10.61
CA LEU A 142 16.11 2.57 10.45
C LEU A 142 15.34 2.35 9.14
N SER A 143 14.38 3.23 8.82
CA SER A 143 13.59 3.14 7.59
C SER A 143 14.45 3.36 6.34
N ARG A 144 15.31 4.39 6.32
CA ARG A 144 16.25 4.64 5.21
C ARG A 144 17.24 3.49 5.05
N GLY A 145 17.81 2.97 6.14
CA GLY A 145 18.73 1.84 6.13
C GLY A 145 18.07 0.55 5.61
N GLY A 146 16.84 0.27 6.05
CA GLY A 146 16.06 -0.87 5.57
C GLY A 146 15.74 -0.78 4.08
N ASN A 147 15.35 0.39 3.57
CA ASN A 147 15.12 0.59 2.15
C ASN A 147 16.42 0.49 1.32
N PHE A 148 17.52 1.07 1.82
CA PHE A 148 18.83 0.91 1.18
C PHE A 148 19.26 -0.56 1.08
N TYR A 149 19.10 -1.31 2.17
CA TYR A 149 19.37 -2.76 2.20
C TYR A 149 18.51 -3.53 1.19
N THR A 150 17.20 -3.26 1.18
CA THR A 150 16.24 -3.87 0.24
C THR A 150 16.64 -3.61 -1.20
N ARG A 151 16.96 -2.35 -1.52
CA ARG A 151 17.42 -1.94 -2.84
C ARG A 151 18.68 -2.68 -3.29
N MET A 152 19.68 -2.82 -2.40
CA MET A 152 20.93 -3.56 -2.69
C MET A 152 20.70 -5.05 -2.88
N MET A 153 19.91 -5.67 -1.99
CA MET A 153 19.69 -7.11 -2.00
C MET A 153 18.85 -7.57 -3.18
N LEU A 154 17.77 -6.86 -3.47
CA LEU A 154 16.83 -7.21 -4.54
C LEU A 154 17.22 -6.63 -5.90
N GLY A 155 18.13 -5.66 -5.95
CA GLY A 155 18.55 -4.99 -7.19
C GLY A 155 17.43 -4.17 -7.83
N ILE A 156 16.56 -3.55 -7.01
CA ILE A 156 15.44 -2.72 -7.47
C ILE A 156 15.81 -1.22 -7.42
N PRO A 157 15.39 -0.40 -8.39
CA PRO A 157 15.73 1.02 -8.44
C PRO A 157 14.79 1.89 -7.58
N LEU A 158 14.29 1.37 -6.44
CA LEU A 158 13.33 2.05 -5.58
C LEU A 158 13.97 2.55 -4.29
N HIS A 159 13.63 3.76 -3.87
CA HIS A 159 14.15 4.41 -2.67
C HIS A 159 13.27 4.15 -1.45
N ASP A 160 11.96 3.90 -1.66
CA ASP A 160 11.00 3.63 -0.59
C ASP A 160 10.02 2.50 -0.95
N ALA A 161 10.51 1.27 -0.96
CA ALA A 161 9.70 0.08 -1.23
C ALA A 161 8.81 -0.35 -0.05
N THR A 162 8.90 0.32 1.11
CA THR A 162 8.18 -0.06 2.34
C THR A 162 6.93 0.74 2.63
N GLY A 163 6.67 1.81 1.87
CA GLY A 163 5.47 2.64 2.01
C GLY A 163 4.20 1.91 1.58
N GLY A 164 3.10 2.15 2.28
CA GLY A 164 1.77 1.58 2.00
C GLY A 164 0.81 2.56 1.32
N PHE A 165 1.29 3.69 0.80
CA PHE A 165 0.48 4.61 0.01
C PHE A 165 0.80 4.42 -1.47
N ARG A 166 -0.07 3.71 -2.18
CA ARG A 166 0.20 3.24 -3.54
C ARG A 166 -1.00 3.35 -4.44
N ALA A 167 -0.74 3.40 -5.74
CA ALA A 167 -1.77 3.30 -6.76
C ALA A 167 -1.35 2.26 -7.82
N PHE A 168 -2.24 1.34 -8.12
CA PHE A 168 -2.04 0.24 -9.06
C PHE A 168 -3.06 0.34 -10.20
N ARG A 169 -2.64 0.03 -11.42
CA ARG A 169 -3.61 -0.38 -12.44
C ARG A 169 -4.13 -1.78 -12.08
N ALA A 170 -5.41 -2.05 -12.36
CA ALA A 170 -5.99 -3.38 -12.14
C ALA A 170 -5.22 -4.48 -12.91
N THR A 171 -4.73 -4.17 -14.10
CA THR A 171 -3.88 -5.08 -14.90
C THR A 171 -2.58 -5.43 -14.18
N THR A 172 -2.01 -4.49 -13.44
CA THR A 172 -0.83 -4.70 -12.59
C THR A 172 -1.14 -5.70 -11.48
N LEU A 173 -2.21 -5.48 -10.69
CA LEU A 173 -2.59 -6.39 -9.61
C LEU A 173 -2.83 -7.82 -10.12
N LYS A 174 -3.51 -7.96 -11.27
CA LYS A 174 -3.72 -9.27 -11.92
C LYS A 174 -2.40 -9.93 -12.32
N ALA A 175 -1.41 -9.14 -12.75
CA ALA A 175 -0.10 -9.65 -13.15
C ALA A 175 0.81 -10.01 -11.96
N LEU A 176 0.52 -9.57 -10.73
CA LEU A 176 1.38 -9.80 -9.56
C LEU A 176 1.21 -11.17 -8.91
N ASP A 177 0.25 -12.01 -9.35
CA ASP A 177 -0.04 -13.32 -8.76
C ASP A 177 -0.27 -13.20 -7.24
N LEU A 178 -1.27 -12.40 -6.86
CA LEU A 178 -1.54 -12.02 -5.46
C LEU A 178 -1.76 -13.23 -4.53
N HIS A 179 -2.26 -14.36 -5.05
CA HIS A 179 -2.46 -15.60 -4.28
C HIS A 179 -1.14 -16.25 -3.81
N GLU A 180 -0.01 -15.90 -4.43
CA GLU A 180 1.32 -16.37 -4.03
C GLU A 180 1.99 -15.46 -2.98
N VAL A 181 1.33 -14.35 -2.61
CA VAL A 181 1.86 -13.38 -1.65
C VAL A 181 1.53 -13.85 -0.23
N ASP A 182 2.50 -14.49 0.44
CA ASP A 182 2.41 -14.94 1.83
C ASP A 182 3.18 -14.04 2.81
N SER A 183 3.67 -12.91 2.32
CA SER A 183 4.41 -11.94 3.11
C SER A 183 3.47 -11.05 3.93
N GLN A 184 3.90 -10.64 5.14
CA GLN A 184 3.11 -9.81 6.05
C GLN A 184 3.85 -8.52 6.41
N GLY A 185 3.11 -7.51 6.85
CA GLY A 185 3.66 -6.24 7.29
C GLY A 185 4.48 -5.54 6.19
N TYR A 186 5.69 -5.09 6.51
CA TYR A 186 6.57 -4.40 5.55
C TYR A 186 7.04 -5.29 4.40
N CYS A 187 7.17 -6.60 4.64
CA CYS A 187 7.52 -7.55 3.59
C CYS A 187 6.46 -7.61 2.50
N PHE A 188 5.19 -7.46 2.83
CA PHE A 188 4.10 -7.39 1.87
C PHE A 188 4.33 -6.27 0.85
N GLN A 189 4.65 -5.08 1.33
CA GLN A 189 4.87 -3.92 0.46
C GLN A 189 6.12 -4.10 -0.42
N VAL A 190 7.19 -4.64 0.15
CA VAL A 190 8.43 -4.93 -0.60
C VAL A 190 8.20 -6.02 -1.65
N ASP A 191 7.44 -7.07 -1.32
CA ASP A 191 7.12 -8.18 -2.22
C ASP A 191 6.37 -7.69 -3.47
N LEU A 192 5.29 -6.91 -3.28
CA LEU A 192 4.53 -6.36 -4.39
C LEU A 192 5.39 -5.48 -5.32
N ALA A 193 6.20 -4.58 -4.73
CA ALA A 193 7.07 -3.71 -5.50
C ALA A 193 8.15 -4.49 -6.25
N TRP A 194 8.75 -5.49 -5.60
CA TRP A 194 9.75 -6.35 -6.22
C TRP A 194 9.17 -7.18 -7.35
N ARG A 195 8.01 -7.81 -7.16
CA ARG A 195 7.30 -8.56 -8.21
C ARG A 195 6.98 -7.68 -9.42
N ALA A 196 6.55 -6.43 -9.19
CA ALA A 196 6.29 -5.49 -10.28
C ALA A 196 7.57 -5.21 -11.09
N VAL A 197 8.69 -4.91 -10.42
CA VAL A 197 9.98 -4.68 -11.10
C VAL A 197 10.47 -5.93 -11.84
N GLN A 198 10.34 -7.13 -11.24
CA GLN A 198 10.75 -8.39 -11.88
C GLN A 198 9.94 -8.69 -13.15
N ARG A 199 8.69 -8.28 -13.21
CA ARG A 199 7.83 -8.42 -14.40
C ARG A 199 8.03 -7.34 -15.46
N GLY A 200 8.98 -6.41 -15.23
CA GLY A 200 9.27 -5.31 -16.15
C GLY A 200 8.17 -4.25 -16.19
N LEU A 201 7.32 -4.19 -15.16
CA LEU A 201 6.29 -3.16 -15.04
C LEU A 201 6.93 -1.81 -14.70
N ARG A 202 6.33 -0.72 -15.19
CA ARG A 202 6.79 0.64 -14.92
C ARG A 202 6.38 1.04 -13.52
N VAL A 203 7.35 1.10 -12.61
CA VAL A 203 7.15 1.51 -11.22
C VAL A 203 7.72 2.91 -11.03
N GLN A 204 6.89 3.84 -10.55
CA GLN A 204 7.28 5.23 -10.31
C GLN A 204 7.14 5.59 -8.83
N GLU A 205 8.10 6.36 -8.30
CA GLU A 205 8.04 6.94 -6.97
C GLU A 205 7.60 8.41 -7.05
N VAL A 206 6.59 8.77 -6.27
CA VAL A 206 6.08 10.14 -6.13
C VAL A 206 6.37 10.62 -4.72
N PRO A 207 6.96 11.83 -4.53
CA PRO A 207 7.24 12.33 -3.20
C PRO A 207 5.95 12.52 -2.39
N ILE A 208 5.98 12.05 -1.14
CA ILE A 208 4.91 12.24 -0.17
C ILE A 208 5.44 12.77 1.15
N THR A 209 4.59 13.49 1.86
CA THR A 209 4.77 13.81 3.27
C THR A 209 4.02 12.79 4.11
N PHE A 210 4.77 11.98 4.87
CA PHE A 210 4.21 11.04 5.82
C PHE A 210 4.19 11.69 7.21
N ILE A 211 3.05 11.74 7.87
CA ILE A 211 2.92 12.33 9.20
C ILE A 211 2.83 11.21 10.25
N GLU A 212 3.60 11.32 11.35
CA GLU A 212 3.42 10.37 12.45
C GLU A 212 1.98 10.42 12.95
N ARG A 213 1.34 9.28 13.08
CA ARG A 213 0.01 9.20 13.66
C ARG A 213 -0.04 9.82 15.06
N THR A 214 -1.10 10.53 15.34
CA THR A 214 -1.30 11.20 16.63
C THR A 214 -1.90 10.27 17.70
N ALA A 215 -2.47 9.13 17.29
CA ALA A 215 -3.10 8.15 18.17
C ALA A 215 -2.63 6.71 17.84
N GLY A 216 -2.57 5.86 18.85
CA GLY A 216 -2.18 4.45 18.74
C GLY A 216 -0.68 4.17 18.91
N THR A 217 -0.36 2.91 19.22
CA THR A 217 1.04 2.47 19.38
C THR A 217 1.60 1.92 18.07
N SER A 218 2.88 2.18 17.80
CA SER A 218 3.55 1.63 16.62
C SER A 218 3.54 0.09 16.68
N LYS A 219 3.00 -0.53 15.63
CA LYS A 219 2.97 -2.01 15.48
C LYS A 219 4.33 -2.58 15.05
N MET A 220 5.38 -1.75 14.98
CA MET A 220 6.73 -2.16 14.57
C MET A 220 7.47 -2.81 15.73
N SER A 221 7.59 -4.14 15.69
CA SER A 221 8.44 -4.88 16.61
C SER A 221 9.79 -5.22 15.95
N GLN A 222 10.83 -5.39 16.77
CA GLN A 222 12.16 -5.83 16.29
C GLN A 222 12.08 -7.16 15.51
N ARG A 223 11.14 -8.04 15.89
CA ARG A 223 10.88 -9.31 15.21
C ARG A 223 10.41 -9.11 13.77
N ILE A 224 9.50 -8.13 13.54
CA ILE A 224 9.00 -7.81 12.19
C ILE A 224 10.15 -7.29 11.31
N VAL A 225 11.02 -6.45 11.87
CA VAL A 225 12.20 -5.94 11.13
C VAL A 225 13.17 -7.07 10.80
N ALA A 226 13.49 -7.95 11.75
CA ALA A 226 14.38 -9.09 11.52
C ALA A 226 13.81 -10.07 10.48
N GLU A 227 12.51 -10.36 10.54
CA GLU A 227 11.83 -11.18 9.53
C GLU A 227 11.90 -10.55 8.14
N ALA A 228 11.68 -9.24 8.04
CA ALA A 228 11.77 -8.51 6.79
C ALA A 228 13.18 -8.60 6.17
N LEU A 229 14.21 -8.35 6.96
CA LEU A 229 15.60 -8.46 6.51
C LEU A 229 15.95 -9.89 6.05
N TRP A 230 15.51 -10.90 6.80
CA TRP A 230 15.71 -12.30 6.43
C TRP A 230 15.04 -12.65 5.10
N ARG A 231 13.75 -12.34 4.93
CA ARG A 231 13.01 -12.60 3.67
C ARG A 231 13.67 -11.90 2.48
N VAL A 232 14.02 -10.63 2.62
CA VAL A 232 14.71 -9.84 1.57
C VAL A 232 16.04 -10.47 1.21
N THR A 233 16.80 -10.98 2.20
CA THR A 233 18.05 -11.70 1.95
C THR A 233 17.81 -12.96 1.12
N VAL A 234 16.86 -13.80 1.54
CA VAL A 234 16.51 -15.05 0.85
C VAL A 234 16.08 -14.77 -0.60
N TRP A 235 15.19 -13.82 -0.81
CA TRP A 235 14.75 -13.43 -2.15
C TRP A 235 15.89 -12.92 -3.03
N GLY A 236 16.77 -12.08 -2.47
CA GLY A 236 17.93 -11.55 -3.18
C GLY A 236 18.91 -12.64 -3.60
N MET A 237 19.15 -13.62 -2.73
CA MET A 237 19.99 -14.77 -3.03
C MET A 237 19.37 -15.67 -4.12
N GLN A 238 18.10 -16.01 -4.00
CA GLN A 238 17.37 -16.82 -4.98
C GLN A 238 17.37 -16.16 -6.37
N ASN A 239 17.12 -14.85 -6.43
CA ASN A 239 17.15 -14.10 -7.68
C ASN A 239 18.54 -14.14 -8.36
N ARG A 240 19.63 -14.03 -7.59
CA ARG A 240 21.00 -14.09 -8.12
C ARG A 240 21.36 -15.48 -8.63
N LEU A 241 20.94 -16.53 -7.91
CA LEU A 241 21.18 -17.92 -8.30
C LEU A 241 20.35 -18.30 -9.54
N GLY A 242 19.08 -17.90 -9.60
CA GLY A 242 18.20 -18.13 -10.76
C GLY A 242 18.70 -17.45 -12.04
N LYS A 243 19.21 -16.22 -11.94
CA LYS A 243 19.82 -15.51 -13.09
C LYS A 243 21.15 -16.13 -13.53
N GLY A 244 21.87 -16.78 -12.61
CA GLY A 244 23.09 -17.53 -12.94
C GLY A 244 22.82 -18.77 -13.78
N SER A 245 21.68 -19.44 -13.58
CA SER A 245 21.28 -20.63 -14.33
C SER A 245 20.82 -20.33 -15.77
N GLN A 246 20.27 -19.13 -16.03
CA GLN A 246 19.84 -18.74 -17.37
C GLN A 246 20.95 -18.13 -18.25
N ARG A 247 22.14 -17.88 -17.71
CA ARG A 247 23.28 -17.29 -18.42
C ARG A 247 24.34 -18.30 -18.88
N ARG A 248 24.05 -19.60 -18.91
CA ARG A 248 24.92 -20.58 -19.58
C ARG A 248 24.39 -20.84 -20.99
N PRO A 249 24.94 -20.17 -22.03
CA PRO A 249 24.74 -20.63 -23.38
C PRO A 249 25.51 -21.96 -23.51
N SER A 250 24.82 -22.96 -24.00
CA SER A 250 25.43 -24.18 -24.55
C SER A 250 26.26 -23.86 -25.78
#